data_7375ec1e0a44380cfaefa5b3c47e7e87
#
_entry.id   7375ec1e0a44380cfaefa5b3c47e7e87
#
_cell.length_a   1.000
_cell.length_b   1.000
_cell.length_c   1.000
_cell.angle_alpha   90.00
_cell.angle_beta   90.00
_cell.angle_gamma   90.00
#
_symmetry.space_group_name_H-M   'P 1'
#
loop_
_entity.id
_entity.type
_entity.pdbx_description
1 polymer ?
#
loop_
_entity_poly.entity_id
_entity_poly.type
_entity_poly.pdbx_seq_one_letter_code
_entity_poly.pdbx_strand_id
1 'polypeptide(L)'
;MVNAIVISNKTANRATVIATRTQSSEMGVMKAMLIDTLKVKLANGVAHFVFKKKDGSLREAWGTTQRNIASAKTNGRGCSRECFATTAYYDVECGEWRSFRWENLVQVF
;
A
#
# COMPACT_ATOMS: atom_id res chain seq x y z
N MET A 1 -31.30 -7.48 -2.61
CA MET A 1 -30.21 -8.30 -3.15
C MET A 1 -28.87 -7.78 -2.63
N VAL A 2 -28.10 -8.65 -2.12
CA VAL A 2 -26.79 -8.27 -1.62
C VAL A 2 -25.80 -8.37 -2.76
N ASN A 3 -25.12 -7.28 -3.03
CA ASN A 3 -24.03 -7.28 -4.00
C ASN A 3 -22.80 -7.87 -3.34
N ALA A 4 -22.39 -9.04 -3.83
CA ALA A 4 -21.15 -9.64 -3.34
C ALA A 4 -19.97 -8.84 -3.88
N ILE A 5 -19.12 -8.39 -3.00
CA ILE A 5 -17.83 -7.81 -3.38
C ILE A 5 -16.86 -8.96 -3.56
N VAL A 6 -16.42 -9.15 -4.80
CA VAL A 6 -15.41 -10.17 -5.08
C VAL A 6 -14.04 -9.53 -4.90
N ILE A 7 -13.29 -10.02 -3.93
CA ILE A 7 -11.93 -9.55 -3.65
C ILE A 7 -10.94 -10.70 -3.83
N SER A 8 -9.71 -10.36 -4.19
CA SER A 8 -8.64 -11.35 -4.32
C SER A 8 -8.25 -11.92 -2.95
N ASN A 9 -7.59 -13.07 -2.96
CA ASN A 9 -7.05 -13.64 -1.72
C ASN A 9 -6.06 -12.70 -1.03
N LYS A 10 -5.28 -11.95 -1.81
CA LYS A 10 -4.35 -10.96 -1.26
C LYS A 10 -5.09 -9.84 -0.56
N THR A 11 -6.15 -9.34 -1.16
CA THR A 11 -6.97 -8.28 -0.56
C THR A 11 -7.63 -8.77 0.72
N ALA A 12 -8.16 -9.98 0.71
CA ALA A 12 -8.77 -10.58 1.90
C ALA A 12 -7.74 -10.74 3.03
N ASN A 13 -6.52 -11.15 2.71
CA ASN A 13 -5.45 -11.26 3.69
C ASN A 13 -5.07 -9.91 4.27
N ARG A 14 -4.93 -8.89 3.43
CA ARG A 14 -4.66 -7.52 3.88
C ARG A 14 -5.76 -7.02 4.81
N ALA A 15 -7.01 -7.25 4.45
CA ALA A 15 -8.15 -6.86 5.26
C ALA A 15 -8.09 -7.52 6.65
N THR A 16 -7.76 -8.80 6.71
CA THR A 16 -7.64 -9.54 7.97
C THR A 16 -6.53 -8.98 8.85
N VAL A 17 -5.36 -8.74 8.28
CA VAL A 17 -4.22 -8.18 9.02
C VAL A 17 -4.53 -6.78 9.54
N ILE A 18 -5.09 -5.92 8.70
CA ILE A 18 -5.46 -4.56 9.09
C ILE A 18 -6.54 -4.57 10.16
N ALA A 19 -7.55 -5.43 10.00
CA ALA A 19 -8.63 -5.56 10.98
C ALA A 19 -8.08 -5.98 12.34
N THR A 20 -7.13 -6.89 12.37
CA THR A 20 -6.49 -7.34 13.61
C THR A 20 -5.71 -6.20 14.27
N ARG A 21 -4.95 -5.44 13.49
CA ARG A 21 -4.12 -4.35 14.00
C ARG A 21 -4.94 -3.14 14.47
N THR A 22 -6.02 -2.84 13.77
CA THR A 22 -6.89 -1.69 14.09
C THR A 22 -8.05 -2.08 15.00
N GLN A 23 -8.26 -3.37 15.21
CA GLN A 23 -9.42 -3.92 15.94
C GLN A 23 -10.76 -3.47 15.32
N SER A 24 -10.78 -3.32 14.00
CA SER A 24 -11.96 -2.90 13.24
C SER A 24 -12.00 -3.61 11.90
N SER A 25 -13.02 -4.44 11.69
CA SER A 25 -13.21 -5.15 10.44
C SER A 25 -13.56 -4.18 9.29
N GLU A 26 -14.29 -3.10 9.59
CA GLU A 26 -14.60 -2.07 8.60
C GLU A 26 -13.34 -1.38 8.09
N MET A 27 -12.44 -0.99 9.01
CA MET A 27 -11.16 -0.41 8.64
C MET A 27 -10.31 -1.38 7.83
N GLY A 28 -10.37 -2.66 8.18
CA GLY A 28 -9.64 -3.69 7.44
C GLY A 28 -10.02 -3.73 5.98
N VAL A 29 -11.32 -3.81 5.70
CA VAL A 29 -11.82 -3.87 4.33
C VAL A 29 -11.55 -2.56 3.58
N MET A 30 -11.87 -1.42 4.20
CA MET A 30 -11.69 -0.11 3.58
C MET A 30 -10.22 0.12 3.18
N LYS A 31 -9.30 -0.12 4.10
CA LYS A 31 -7.88 0.11 3.84
C LYS A 31 -7.30 -0.91 2.87
N ALA A 32 -7.75 -2.15 2.90
CA ALA A 32 -7.32 -3.15 1.94
C ALA A 32 -7.71 -2.76 0.51
N MET A 33 -8.92 -2.25 0.33
CA MET A 33 -9.38 -1.77 -0.98
C MET A 33 -8.61 -0.53 -1.43
N LEU A 34 -8.28 0.35 -0.49
CA LEU A 34 -7.47 1.53 -0.76
C LEU A 34 -6.06 1.14 -1.22
N ILE A 35 -5.48 0.12 -0.60
CA ILE A 35 -4.18 -0.42 -1.00
C ILE A 35 -4.25 -1.01 -2.41
N ASP A 36 -5.31 -1.74 -2.75
CA ASP A 36 -5.49 -2.26 -4.11
C ASP A 36 -5.48 -1.14 -5.13
N THR A 37 -6.23 -0.08 -4.87
CA THR A 37 -6.28 1.10 -5.74
C THR A 37 -4.90 1.72 -5.89
N LEU A 38 -4.19 1.88 -4.78
CA LEU A 38 -2.84 2.44 -4.79
C LEU A 38 -1.89 1.59 -5.61
N LYS A 39 -1.92 0.27 -5.44
CA LYS A 39 -1.02 -0.63 -6.15
C LYS A 39 -1.22 -0.56 -7.67
N VAL A 40 -2.44 -0.43 -8.13
CA VAL A 40 -2.73 -0.26 -9.56
C VAL A 40 -2.15 1.05 -10.05
N LYS A 41 -2.34 2.14 -9.31
CA LYS A 41 -1.80 3.44 -9.69
C LYS A 41 -0.28 3.47 -9.70
N LEU A 42 0.35 2.84 -8.71
CA LEU A 42 1.81 2.73 -8.64
C LEU A 42 2.39 1.96 -9.83
N ALA A 43 1.70 0.90 -10.24
CA ALA A 43 2.15 0.08 -11.37
C ALA A 43 1.99 0.79 -12.72
N ASN A 44 1.06 1.74 -12.81
CA ASN A 44 0.76 2.46 -14.04
C ASN A 44 1.49 3.80 -14.16
N GLY A 45 2.20 4.22 -13.13
CA GLY A 45 2.91 5.49 -13.15
C GLY A 45 3.17 6.00 -11.76
N VAL A 46 3.24 7.32 -11.61
CA VAL A 46 3.44 7.97 -10.33
C VAL A 46 2.09 8.17 -9.65
N ALA A 47 1.94 7.65 -8.44
CA ALA A 47 0.75 7.81 -7.63
C ALA A 47 1.01 8.84 -6.53
N HIS A 48 -0.04 9.58 -6.18
CA HIS A 48 -0.03 10.55 -5.08
C HIS A 48 -0.89 10.01 -3.95
N PHE A 49 -0.34 9.93 -2.75
CA PHE A 49 -1.03 9.34 -1.61
C PHE A 49 -0.49 9.91 -0.29
N VAL A 50 -1.25 9.67 0.78
CA VAL A 50 -0.90 10.11 2.14
C VAL A 50 -0.94 8.91 3.07
N PHE A 51 0.06 8.80 3.92
CA PHE A 51 0.10 7.76 4.96
C PHE A 51 0.62 8.34 6.27
N LYS A 52 0.36 7.60 7.34
CA LYS A 52 0.78 7.97 8.69
C LYS A 52 2.15 7.37 8.98
N LYS A 53 3.07 8.20 9.43
CA LYS A 53 4.41 7.75 9.83
C LYS A 53 4.38 7.10 11.22
N LYS A 54 5.49 6.50 11.60
CA LYS A 54 5.64 5.87 12.92
C LYS A 54 5.40 6.83 14.07
N ASP A 55 5.75 8.10 13.91
CA ASP A 55 5.57 9.11 14.93
C ASP A 55 4.15 9.69 14.98
N GLY A 56 3.26 9.22 14.12
CA GLY A 56 1.87 9.68 14.07
C GLY A 56 1.62 10.83 13.12
N SER A 57 2.65 11.44 12.56
CA SER A 57 2.47 12.53 11.59
C SER A 57 2.09 11.98 10.21
N LEU A 58 1.44 12.81 9.40
CA LEU A 58 1.07 12.45 8.04
C LEU A 58 2.20 12.79 7.07
N ARG A 59 2.40 11.92 6.09
CA ARG A 59 3.34 12.15 5.01
C ARG A 59 2.61 12.06 3.67
N GLU A 60 2.72 13.12 2.89
CA GLU A 60 2.28 13.14 1.51
C GLU A 60 3.41 12.62 0.63
N ALA A 61 3.10 11.70 -0.26
CA ALA A 61 4.13 11.03 -1.05
C ALA A 61 3.73 10.90 -2.51
N TRP A 62 4.73 10.91 -3.37
CA TRP A 62 4.62 10.60 -4.79
C TRP A 62 5.53 9.42 -5.08
N GLY A 63 4.96 8.31 -5.49
CA GLY A 63 5.72 7.09 -5.66
C GLY A 63 5.28 6.27 -6.85
N THR A 64 6.07 5.27 -7.17
CA THR A 64 5.80 4.35 -8.28
C THR A 64 6.40 2.98 -8.00
N THR A 65 5.84 1.97 -8.63
CA THR A 65 6.47 0.64 -8.73
C THR A 65 6.77 0.29 -10.19
N GLN A 66 6.53 1.23 -11.10
CA GLN A 66 6.81 1.02 -12.51
C GLN A 66 8.32 0.97 -12.75
N ARG A 67 8.79 -0.12 -13.39
CA ARG A 67 10.22 -0.37 -13.56
C ARG A 67 10.94 0.72 -14.36
N ASN A 68 10.26 1.34 -15.32
CA ASN A 68 10.84 2.40 -16.12
C ASN A 68 11.28 3.60 -15.29
N ILE A 69 10.54 3.88 -14.22
CA ILE A 69 10.78 5.04 -13.37
C ILE A 69 11.60 4.63 -12.14
N ALA A 70 11.25 3.51 -11.51
CA ALA A 70 11.93 2.99 -10.34
C ALA A 70 13.30 2.38 -10.66
N SER A 71 13.51 2.03 -11.89
CA SER A 71 14.72 1.50 -12.48
C SER A 71 15.40 0.39 -11.67
N ALA A 72 16.70 0.31 -11.75
CA ALA A 72 17.50 -0.84 -11.35
C ALA A 72 17.74 -0.98 -9.84
N LYS A 73 17.05 -0.25 -9.01
CA LYS A 73 17.29 -0.27 -7.56
C LYS A 73 16.68 -1.48 -6.85
N THR A 74 15.88 -2.27 -7.56
CA THR A 74 15.20 -3.42 -6.97
C THR A 74 16.08 -4.67 -7.10
N ASN A 75 16.42 -5.28 -5.99
CA ASN A 75 17.22 -6.51 -5.99
C ASN A 75 16.40 -7.77 -6.15
N GLY A 76 15.11 -7.74 -5.87
CA GLY A 76 14.23 -8.89 -5.98
C GLY A 76 14.55 -10.02 -5.01
N ARG A 77 15.24 -9.75 -3.93
CA ARG A 77 15.61 -10.76 -2.94
C ARG A 77 14.75 -10.72 -1.70
N GLY A 78 14.54 -11.89 -1.10
CA GLY A 78 13.83 -12.03 0.15
C GLY A 78 12.33 -12.09 -0.02
N CYS A 79 11.60 -11.98 1.07
CA CYS A 79 10.15 -11.99 1.09
C CYS A 79 9.61 -10.74 0.41
N SER A 80 8.45 -10.89 -0.25
CA SER A 80 7.72 -9.73 -0.71
C SER A 80 7.28 -8.88 0.49
N ARG A 81 6.95 -7.62 0.25
CA ARG A 81 6.45 -6.74 1.33
C ARG A 81 5.15 -7.23 1.94
N GLU A 82 4.42 -8.08 1.23
CA GLU A 82 3.22 -8.73 1.76
C GLU A 82 3.53 -9.56 3.02
N CYS A 83 4.70 -10.18 3.08
CA CYS A 83 5.13 -10.94 4.27
C CYS A 83 5.24 -10.09 5.52
N PHE A 84 5.50 -8.81 5.36
CA PHE A 84 5.67 -7.87 6.48
C PHE A 84 4.46 -6.98 6.68
N ALA A 85 3.38 -7.20 5.91
CA ALA A 85 2.17 -6.40 5.95
C ALA A 85 2.46 -4.91 5.68
N THR A 86 3.31 -4.67 4.70
CA THR A 86 3.70 -3.34 4.24
C THR A 86 3.56 -3.24 2.73
N THR A 87 3.54 -2.01 2.22
CA THR A 87 3.62 -1.75 0.80
C THR A 87 4.86 -0.90 0.53
N ALA A 88 5.67 -1.35 -0.43
CA ALA A 88 6.87 -0.63 -0.84
C ALA A 88 6.58 0.19 -2.10
N TYR A 89 7.22 1.34 -2.19
CA TYR A 89 7.14 2.21 -3.36
C TYR A 89 8.46 2.93 -3.55
N TYR A 90 8.76 3.32 -4.78
CA TYR A 90 9.90 4.16 -5.08
C TYR A 90 9.47 5.62 -4.96
N ASP A 91 10.04 6.34 -4.01
CA ASP A 91 9.73 7.75 -3.76
C ASP A 91 10.45 8.59 -4.81
N VAL A 92 9.68 9.17 -5.74
CA VAL A 92 10.27 9.92 -6.87
C VAL A 92 10.84 11.27 -6.44
N GLU A 93 10.43 11.78 -5.31
CA GLU A 93 10.98 13.04 -4.78
C GLU A 93 12.34 12.84 -4.13
N CYS A 94 12.51 11.73 -3.39
CA CYS A 94 13.73 11.45 -2.67
C CYS A 94 14.69 10.53 -3.42
N GLY A 95 14.20 9.83 -4.44
CA GLY A 95 15.00 8.87 -5.17
C GLY A 95 15.34 7.62 -4.37
N GLU A 96 14.50 7.22 -3.45
CA GLU A 96 14.71 6.07 -2.57
C GLU A 96 13.48 5.20 -2.48
N TRP A 97 13.71 3.90 -2.22
CA TRP A 97 12.62 2.99 -1.88
C TRP A 97 12.20 3.23 -0.44
N ARG A 98 10.88 3.30 -0.25
CA ARG A 98 10.26 3.45 1.06
C ARG A 98 9.12 2.46 1.20
N SER A 99 8.64 2.29 2.42
CA SER A 99 7.48 1.44 2.67
C SER A 99 6.66 2.02 3.81
N PHE A 100 5.40 1.60 3.88
CA PHE A 100 4.52 1.94 4.98
C PHE A 100 3.68 0.73 5.37
N ARG A 101 3.19 0.71 6.59
CA ARG A 101 2.32 -0.35 7.06
C ARG A 101 0.94 -0.17 6.44
N TRP A 102 0.29 -1.27 6.11
CA TRP A 102 -1.02 -1.25 5.46
C TRP A 102 -2.04 -0.41 6.22
N GLU A 103 -2.08 -0.55 7.55
CA GLU A 103 -3.05 0.17 8.37
C GLU A 103 -2.81 1.68 8.40
N ASN A 104 -1.65 2.13 7.97
CA ASN A 104 -1.27 3.54 8.02
C ASN A 104 -1.63 4.33 6.77
N LEU A 105 -2.06 3.66 5.70
CA LEU A 105 -2.50 4.37 4.49
C LEU A 105 -3.77 5.15 4.80
N VAL A 106 -3.75 6.46 4.48
CA VAL A 106 -4.84 7.37 4.80
C VAL A 106 -5.68 7.70 3.58
N GLN A 107 -5.03 8.07 2.49
CA GLN A 107 -5.74 8.52 1.28
C GLN A 107 -4.91 8.29 0.03
N VAL A 108 -5.60 8.00 -1.07
CA VAL A 108 -5.01 7.87 -2.42
C VAL A 108 -5.73 8.88 -3.30
N PHE A 109 -4.97 9.73 -3.98
CA PHE A 109 -5.53 10.76 -4.87
C PHE A 109 -5.65 10.30 -6.32
#